data_d04d2d62e91f384e08b37d23c03ee7c4
#
_entry.id   d04d2d62e91f384e08b37d23c03ee7c4
#
_cell.length_a   1.000
_cell.length_b   1.000
_cell.length_c   1.000
_cell.angle_alpha   90.00
_cell.angle_beta   90.00
_cell.angle_gamma   90.00
#
_symmetry.space_group_name_H-M   'P 1'
#
loop_
_entity.id
_entity.type
_entity.pdbx_description
1 polymer ?
#
loop_
_entity_poly.entity_id
_entity_poly.type
_entity_poly.pdbx_seq_one_letter_code
_entity_poly.pdbx_strand_id
1 'polypeptide(L)'
;MKEEGTNKINREALFSAETEDYRSPMEPKEGERVRLRLRTAKADADQVYYIEGEKEAVMKKTASDPYFDYYEHEIAAASDQVLYHFKVKKNKEICQYNRLGPVDEADPEFDFKITPGFYTPDWAKGAVMYQIFTDRFCNGDPDNDVESMEYVYIGKPVYRVKDWGRNPSTMDVGCFYGGDLKGVGDKLDYIQS
;
A
#
# COMPACT_ATOMS: atom_id res chain seq x y z
N MET A 1 10.19 -21.11 -38.49
CA MET A 1 8.87 -20.62 -38.10
C MET A 1 9.11 -19.30 -37.39
N LYS A 2 8.73 -18.15 -37.96
CA LYS A 2 8.69 -16.87 -37.26
C LYS A 2 7.49 -16.99 -36.34
N GLU A 3 7.71 -16.88 -35.03
CA GLU A 3 6.63 -16.69 -34.07
C GLU A 3 5.87 -15.43 -34.52
N GLU A 4 4.61 -15.58 -34.87
CA GLU A 4 3.69 -14.47 -35.02
C GLU A 4 3.60 -13.82 -33.63
N GLY A 5 4.30 -12.70 -33.45
CA GLY A 5 4.22 -11.91 -32.24
C GLY A 5 2.75 -11.57 -31.98
N THR A 6 2.25 -11.95 -30.83
CA THR A 6 0.87 -11.67 -30.42
C THR A 6 0.64 -10.17 -30.56
N ASN A 7 -0.41 -9.80 -31.31
CA ASN A 7 -0.77 -8.40 -31.60
C ASN A 7 -1.28 -7.67 -30.34
N LYS A 8 -1.23 -8.35 -29.17
CA LYS A 8 -1.70 -7.89 -27.87
C LYS A 8 -0.55 -7.55 -26.94
N ILE A 9 -0.77 -6.59 -26.07
CA ILE A 9 0.13 -6.23 -24.98
C ILE A 9 0.14 -7.36 -23.94
N ASN A 10 1.32 -7.82 -23.53
CA ASN A 10 1.46 -8.75 -22.41
C ASN A 10 1.25 -7.99 -21.08
N ARG A 11 0.02 -7.96 -20.62
CA ARG A 11 -0.38 -7.23 -19.42
C ARG A 11 0.31 -7.73 -18.14
N GLU A 12 0.62 -9.02 -18.05
CA GLU A 12 1.29 -9.59 -16.87
C GLU A 12 2.74 -9.12 -16.74
N ALA A 13 3.36 -8.68 -17.84
CA ALA A 13 4.71 -8.15 -17.85
C ALA A 13 4.77 -6.64 -17.50
N LEU A 14 3.64 -5.93 -17.58
CA LEU A 14 3.58 -4.54 -17.17
C LEU A 14 3.79 -4.42 -15.67
N PHE A 15 4.70 -3.55 -15.26
CA PHE A 15 4.95 -3.35 -13.84
C PHE A 15 5.54 -1.97 -13.54
N SER A 16 5.00 -1.33 -12.54
CA SER A 16 5.57 -0.19 -11.83
C SER A 16 5.14 -0.25 -10.37
N ALA A 17 5.88 0.40 -9.49
CA ALA A 17 5.61 0.42 -8.06
C ALA A 17 6.11 1.72 -7.42
N GLU A 18 5.65 1.99 -6.21
CA GLU A 18 6.12 3.11 -5.40
C GLU A 18 7.37 2.71 -4.60
N THR A 19 8.38 2.14 -5.28
CA THR A 19 9.68 1.75 -4.72
C THR A 19 10.80 2.49 -5.41
N GLU A 20 11.99 2.57 -4.79
CA GLU A 20 13.14 3.30 -5.31
C GLU A 20 13.55 2.89 -6.73
N ASP A 21 13.33 1.62 -7.10
CA ASP A 21 13.62 1.13 -8.45
C ASP A 21 12.71 1.73 -9.53
N TYR A 22 11.47 2.08 -9.16
CA TYR A 22 10.44 2.57 -10.08
C TYR A 22 10.04 4.03 -9.87
N ARG A 23 10.30 4.58 -8.68
CA ARG A 23 10.12 5.99 -8.36
C ARG A 23 11.27 6.48 -7.49
N SER A 24 12.12 7.32 -8.02
CA SER A 24 13.30 7.84 -7.31
C SER A 24 13.42 9.36 -7.45
N PRO A 25 13.52 10.10 -6.32
CA PRO A 25 13.36 9.62 -4.95
C PRO A 25 11.91 9.24 -4.61
N MET A 26 11.72 8.34 -3.63
CA MET A 26 10.37 7.93 -3.19
C MET A 26 9.62 9.05 -2.47
N GLU A 27 10.33 9.85 -1.69
CA GLU A 27 9.82 10.97 -0.90
C GLU A 27 10.49 12.29 -1.37
N PRO A 28 10.08 12.84 -2.53
CA PRO A 28 10.73 14.01 -3.09
C PRO A 28 10.38 15.27 -2.30
N LYS A 29 11.32 16.18 -2.24
CA LYS A 29 11.07 17.57 -1.80
C LYS A 29 10.33 18.34 -2.89
N GLU A 30 9.70 19.44 -2.52
CA GLU A 30 9.12 20.37 -3.49
C GLU A 30 10.17 20.84 -4.51
N GLY A 31 9.81 20.78 -5.78
CA GLY A 31 10.68 21.13 -6.90
C GLY A 31 11.74 20.10 -7.27
N GLU A 32 11.88 19.03 -6.51
CA GLU A 32 12.85 17.97 -6.80
C GLU A 32 12.45 17.16 -8.04
N ARG A 33 13.44 16.71 -8.79
CA ARG A 33 13.20 15.84 -9.95
C ARG A 33 12.93 14.41 -9.48
N VAL A 34 11.88 13.81 -10.00
CA VAL A 34 11.47 12.42 -9.72
C VAL A 34 11.54 11.64 -11.02
N ARG A 35 12.32 10.58 -11.01
CA ARG A 35 12.35 9.59 -12.09
C ARG A 35 11.25 8.56 -11.86
N LEU A 36 10.41 8.38 -12.86
CA LEU A 36 9.34 7.39 -12.89
C LEU A 36 9.67 6.33 -13.93
N ARG A 37 9.44 5.06 -13.61
CA ARG A 37 9.76 3.92 -14.47
C ARG A 37 8.56 3.01 -14.63
N LEU A 38 8.39 2.50 -15.86
CA LEU A 38 7.47 1.39 -16.18
C LEU A 38 8.27 0.29 -16.88
N ARG A 39 8.01 -0.97 -16.53
CA ARG A 39 8.51 -2.18 -17.19
C ARG A 39 7.45 -2.74 -18.11
N THR A 40 7.84 -3.21 -19.30
CA THR A 40 7.02 -3.97 -20.24
C THR A 40 7.71 -5.29 -20.59
N ALA A 41 7.03 -6.24 -21.26
CA ALA A 41 7.75 -7.34 -21.90
C ALA A 41 8.69 -6.80 -22.98
N LYS A 42 9.70 -7.59 -23.33
CA LYS A 42 10.68 -7.27 -24.36
C LYS A 42 10.01 -7.00 -25.71
N ALA A 43 10.28 -5.85 -26.30
CA ALA A 43 9.74 -5.43 -27.60
C ALA A 43 8.20 -5.50 -27.68
N ASP A 44 7.50 -5.23 -26.58
CA ASP A 44 6.05 -5.38 -26.45
C ASP A 44 5.28 -4.06 -26.42
N ALA A 45 5.94 -2.93 -26.62
CA ALA A 45 5.31 -1.62 -26.68
C ALA A 45 5.89 -0.80 -27.84
N ASP A 46 5.02 -0.16 -28.63
CA ASP A 46 5.44 0.82 -29.63
C ASP A 46 5.74 2.16 -28.96
N GLN A 47 4.90 2.55 -28.01
CA GLN A 47 5.06 3.77 -27.22
C GLN A 47 4.54 3.59 -25.80
N VAL A 48 5.21 4.24 -24.85
CA VAL A 48 4.82 4.32 -23.45
C VAL A 48 4.72 5.78 -23.05
N TYR A 49 3.68 6.11 -22.29
CA TYR A 49 3.39 7.47 -21.88
C TYR A 49 3.20 7.58 -20.37
N TYR A 50 3.67 8.68 -19.83
CA TYR A 50 3.27 9.23 -18.54
C TYR A 50 2.03 10.09 -18.73
N ILE A 51 1.04 9.95 -17.86
CA ILE A 51 -0.21 10.68 -17.86
C ILE A 51 -0.40 11.35 -16.50
N GLU A 52 -0.69 12.65 -16.50
CA GLU A 52 -1.01 13.46 -15.32
C GLU A 52 -2.21 14.36 -15.67
N GLY A 53 -3.42 13.98 -15.26
CA GLY A 53 -4.63 14.66 -15.70
C GLY A 53 -4.73 14.69 -17.24
N GLU A 54 -4.76 15.89 -17.84
CA GLU A 54 -4.79 16.07 -19.30
C GLU A 54 -3.39 16.07 -19.96
N LYS A 55 -2.32 16.06 -19.15
CA LYS A 55 -0.95 16.04 -19.67
C LYS A 55 -0.55 14.62 -20.08
N GLU A 56 0.01 14.50 -21.26
CA GLU A 56 0.58 13.27 -21.79
C GLU A 56 2.02 13.49 -22.23
N ALA A 57 2.96 12.70 -21.77
CA ALA A 57 4.36 12.77 -22.14
C ALA A 57 4.92 11.40 -22.53
N VAL A 58 5.66 11.35 -23.63
CA VAL A 58 6.32 10.11 -24.09
C VAL A 58 7.45 9.75 -23.15
N MET A 59 7.47 8.52 -22.69
CA MET A 59 8.54 7.95 -21.88
C MET A 59 9.67 7.42 -22.76
N LYS A 60 10.90 7.56 -22.33
CA LYS A 60 12.08 7.05 -23.04
C LYS A 60 12.40 5.63 -22.59
N LYS A 61 12.69 4.76 -23.55
CA LYS A 61 13.28 3.46 -23.24
C LYS A 61 14.73 3.66 -22.81
N THR A 62 15.04 3.33 -21.56
CA THR A 62 16.35 3.57 -20.95
C THR A 62 17.17 2.33 -20.70
N ALA A 63 16.49 1.17 -20.54
CA ALA A 63 17.14 -0.11 -20.32
C ALA A 63 16.36 -1.25 -20.96
N SER A 64 17.05 -2.37 -21.14
CA SER A 64 16.48 -3.60 -21.66
C SER A 64 17.30 -4.79 -21.16
N ASP A 65 16.61 -5.85 -20.74
CA ASP A 65 17.20 -7.13 -20.41
C ASP A 65 16.69 -8.25 -21.36
N PRO A 66 16.98 -9.54 -21.16
CA PRO A 66 16.47 -10.60 -22.02
C PRO A 66 14.95 -10.72 -22.09
N TYR A 67 14.25 -10.29 -21.05
CA TYR A 67 12.80 -10.50 -20.87
C TYR A 67 11.98 -9.20 -20.91
N PHE A 68 12.58 -8.06 -20.51
CA PHE A 68 11.85 -6.82 -20.28
C PHE A 68 12.52 -5.61 -20.92
N ASP A 69 11.69 -4.60 -21.23
CA ASP A 69 12.07 -3.25 -21.57
C ASP A 69 11.63 -2.29 -20.47
N TYR A 70 12.47 -1.27 -20.17
CA TYR A 70 12.24 -0.28 -19.14
C TYR A 70 12.14 1.11 -19.74
N TYR A 71 11.07 1.81 -19.38
CA TYR A 71 10.77 3.16 -19.85
C TYR A 71 10.78 4.12 -18.68
N GLU A 72 11.38 5.29 -18.90
CA GLU A 72 11.52 6.31 -17.86
C GLU A 72 11.03 7.67 -18.32
N HIS A 73 10.51 8.42 -17.36
CA HIS A 73 10.16 9.83 -17.50
C HIS A 73 10.54 10.57 -16.22
N GLU A 74 11.08 11.80 -16.37
CA GLU A 74 11.38 12.67 -15.25
C GLU A 74 10.34 13.78 -15.15
N ILE A 75 9.85 14.01 -13.95
CA ILE A 75 8.96 15.11 -13.61
C ILE A 75 9.62 15.99 -12.55
N ALA A 76 9.20 17.26 -12.46
CA ALA A 76 9.47 18.07 -11.28
C ALA A 76 8.29 17.90 -10.30
N ALA A 77 8.59 17.48 -9.07
CA ALA A 77 7.58 17.39 -8.02
C ALA A 77 7.13 18.81 -7.63
N ALA A 78 5.99 19.26 -8.16
CA ALA A 78 5.41 20.57 -7.81
C ALA A 78 5.04 20.61 -6.31
N SER A 79 4.61 21.77 -5.81
CA SER A 79 4.14 21.90 -4.42
C SER A 79 2.84 21.13 -4.16
N ASP A 80 2.04 20.92 -5.20
CA ASP A 80 0.80 20.18 -5.12
C ASP A 80 1.02 18.68 -5.29
N GLN A 81 0.04 17.91 -4.86
CA GLN A 81 0.01 16.48 -5.05
C GLN A 81 -0.04 16.13 -6.54
N VAL A 82 0.83 15.22 -6.98
CA VAL A 82 0.86 14.69 -8.35
C VAL A 82 0.14 13.34 -8.37
N LEU A 83 -0.91 13.24 -9.19
CA LEU A 83 -1.61 11.99 -9.50
C LEU A 83 -1.25 11.58 -10.91
N TYR A 84 -0.78 10.35 -11.12
CA TYR A 84 -0.33 9.89 -12.42
C TYR A 84 -0.56 8.41 -12.64
N HIS A 85 -0.66 8.05 -13.91
CA HIS A 85 -0.64 6.65 -14.36
C HIS A 85 0.17 6.55 -15.66
N PHE A 86 0.28 5.33 -16.18
CA PHE A 86 0.99 5.07 -17.44
C PHE A 86 0.02 4.59 -18.50
N LYS A 87 0.35 4.87 -19.77
CA LYS A 87 -0.36 4.36 -20.93
C LYS A 87 0.63 3.67 -21.86
N VAL A 88 0.33 2.45 -22.26
CA VAL A 88 1.11 1.62 -23.18
C VAL A 88 0.33 1.44 -24.47
N LYS A 89 0.97 1.70 -25.60
CA LYS A 89 0.40 1.47 -26.95
C LYS A 89 1.19 0.41 -27.69
N LYS A 90 0.47 -0.52 -28.32
CA LYS A 90 1.01 -1.49 -29.25
C LYS A 90 0.02 -1.67 -30.40
N ASN A 91 0.41 -1.28 -31.61
CA ASN A 91 -0.49 -1.24 -32.77
C ASN A 91 -1.77 -0.43 -32.47
N LYS A 92 -2.93 -1.09 -32.44
CA LYS A 92 -4.23 -0.50 -32.12
C LYS A 92 -4.63 -0.71 -30.67
N GLU A 93 -3.90 -1.52 -29.92
CA GLU A 93 -4.17 -1.80 -28.53
C GLU A 93 -3.63 -0.69 -27.63
N ILE A 94 -4.40 -0.33 -26.63
CA ILE A 94 -4.04 0.59 -25.57
C ILE A 94 -4.32 -0.12 -24.25
N CYS A 95 -3.37 -0.06 -23.33
CA CYS A 95 -3.51 -0.50 -21.97
C CYS A 95 -3.02 0.62 -21.03
N GLN A 96 -3.76 0.91 -19.99
CA GLN A 96 -3.33 1.83 -18.94
C GLN A 96 -2.85 1.04 -17.72
N TYR A 97 -2.00 1.68 -16.92
CA TYR A 97 -1.40 1.04 -15.75
C TYR A 97 -1.39 2.01 -14.57
N ASN A 98 -2.10 1.68 -13.50
CA ASN A 98 -2.17 2.42 -12.25
C ASN A 98 -1.86 1.51 -11.05
N ARG A 99 -2.20 1.90 -9.81
CA ARG A 99 -1.95 1.11 -8.60
C ARG A 99 -2.68 -0.24 -8.57
N LEU A 100 -3.73 -0.42 -9.35
CA LEU A 100 -4.43 -1.71 -9.50
C LEU A 100 -3.72 -2.65 -10.48
N GLY A 101 -2.72 -2.14 -11.24
CA GLY A 101 -2.06 -2.84 -12.32
C GLY A 101 -2.61 -2.46 -13.70
N PRO A 102 -2.56 -3.37 -14.69
CA PRO A 102 -3.03 -3.11 -16.05
C PRO A 102 -4.55 -3.07 -16.14
N VAL A 103 -5.09 -1.97 -16.67
CA VAL A 103 -6.52 -1.70 -16.85
C VAL A 103 -6.81 -1.21 -18.27
N ASP A 104 -8.06 -1.30 -18.73
CA ASP A 104 -8.46 -0.75 -20.03
C ASP A 104 -8.60 0.78 -19.98
N GLU A 105 -9.12 1.29 -18.87
CA GLU A 105 -9.29 2.71 -18.58
C GLU A 105 -8.90 2.96 -17.12
N ALA A 106 -8.01 3.92 -16.88
CA ALA A 106 -7.57 4.29 -15.55
C ALA A 106 -8.62 5.18 -14.87
N ASP A 107 -9.00 4.81 -13.66
CA ASP A 107 -9.76 5.66 -12.76
C ASP A 107 -8.76 6.48 -11.93
N PRO A 108 -8.87 7.83 -11.92
CA PRO A 108 -7.97 8.70 -11.16
C PRO A 108 -7.91 8.41 -9.65
N GLU A 109 -8.93 7.76 -9.07
CA GLU A 109 -8.92 7.32 -7.68
C GLU A 109 -7.77 6.32 -7.41
N PHE A 110 -7.40 5.54 -8.43
CA PHE A 110 -6.34 4.53 -8.33
C PHE A 110 -5.01 4.96 -8.97
N ASP A 111 -4.86 6.23 -9.33
CA ASP A 111 -3.59 6.75 -9.82
C ASP A 111 -2.48 6.64 -8.77
N PHE A 112 -1.23 6.48 -9.22
CA PHE A 112 -0.07 6.66 -8.38
C PHE A 112 -0.03 8.08 -7.83
N LYS A 113 0.48 8.22 -6.60
CA LYS A 113 0.44 9.47 -5.88
C LYS A 113 1.82 9.89 -5.39
N ILE A 114 2.19 11.12 -5.67
CA ILE A 114 3.36 11.77 -5.06
C ILE A 114 2.86 12.95 -4.23
N THR A 115 3.31 13.03 -2.99
CA THR A 115 3.05 14.17 -2.11
C THR A 115 4.41 14.82 -1.80
N PRO A 116 4.81 15.86 -2.54
CA PRO A 116 6.10 16.51 -2.33
C PRO A 116 6.20 17.10 -0.93
N GLY A 117 7.39 17.03 -0.33
CA GLY A 117 7.61 17.50 1.04
C GLY A 117 7.06 16.59 2.13
N PHE A 118 6.34 15.51 1.79
CA PHE A 118 5.98 14.48 2.76
C PHE A 118 7.20 13.62 3.08
N TYR A 119 7.47 13.46 4.38
CA TYR A 119 8.59 12.67 4.87
C TYR A 119 8.12 11.71 5.96
N THR A 120 8.40 10.44 5.76
CA THR A 120 8.22 9.42 6.80
C THR A 120 9.43 9.43 7.72
N PRO A 121 9.27 9.65 9.04
CA PRO A 121 10.39 9.62 9.98
C PRO A 121 11.20 8.31 9.87
N ASP A 122 12.53 8.41 9.94
CA ASP A 122 13.41 7.25 9.71
C ASP A 122 13.16 6.12 10.71
N TRP A 123 12.76 6.44 11.94
CA TRP A 123 12.42 5.44 12.94
C TRP A 123 11.17 4.60 12.56
N ALA A 124 10.27 5.14 11.73
CA ALA A 124 9.07 4.44 11.28
C ALA A 124 9.33 3.54 10.06
N LYS A 125 10.41 3.82 9.29
CA LYS A 125 10.78 3.03 8.12
C LYS A 125 11.33 1.67 8.55
N GLY A 126 10.62 0.61 8.20
CA GLY A 126 11.00 -0.75 8.59
C GLY A 126 10.72 -1.10 10.06
N ALA A 127 9.99 -0.24 10.80
CA ALA A 127 9.61 -0.54 12.17
C ALA A 127 8.68 -1.75 12.25
N VAL A 128 8.94 -2.59 13.25
CA VAL A 128 8.02 -3.67 13.62
C VAL A 128 6.96 -3.10 14.55
N MET A 129 5.70 -3.27 14.20
CA MET A 129 4.56 -2.84 14.99
C MET A 129 3.91 -4.04 15.67
N TYR A 130 3.73 -3.95 17.00
CA TYR A 130 3.00 -4.94 17.77
C TYR A 130 1.66 -4.35 18.19
N GLN A 131 0.57 -4.88 17.62
CA GLN A 131 -0.78 -4.45 17.98
C GLN A 131 -1.29 -5.24 19.17
N ILE A 132 -1.66 -4.54 20.25
CA ILE A 132 -2.20 -5.13 21.46
C ILE A 132 -3.70 -4.85 21.54
N PHE A 133 -4.52 -5.90 21.56
CA PHE A 133 -5.91 -5.80 21.96
C PHE A 133 -5.98 -5.83 23.48
N THR A 134 -5.94 -4.63 24.10
CA THR A 134 -5.66 -4.41 25.52
C THR A 134 -6.49 -5.28 26.45
N ASP A 135 -7.82 -5.31 26.23
CA ASP A 135 -8.76 -6.12 27.05
C ASP A 135 -8.41 -7.62 27.12
N ARG A 136 -7.71 -8.14 26.11
CA ARG A 136 -7.39 -9.57 26.00
C ARG A 136 -5.91 -9.89 26.09
N PHE A 137 -5.12 -9.00 26.64
CA PHE A 137 -3.68 -9.17 26.72
C PHE A 137 -3.17 -9.54 28.11
N CYS A 138 -3.40 -8.68 29.07
CA CYS A 138 -3.01 -8.89 30.47
C CYS A 138 -3.82 -7.98 31.40
N ASN A 139 -4.38 -8.54 32.46
CA ASN A 139 -5.02 -7.77 33.52
C ASN A 139 -3.97 -7.37 34.57
N GLY A 140 -3.68 -6.10 34.70
CA GLY A 140 -2.75 -5.54 35.68
C GLY A 140 -3.41 -4.95 36.90
N ASP A 141 -4.72 -4.64 36.82
CA ASP A 141 -5.51 -4.03 37.87
C ASP A 141 -6.96 -4.56 37.86
N PRO A 142 -7.24 -5.65 38.62
CA PRO A 142 -8.57 -6.25 38.66
C PRO A 142 -9.68 -5.34 39.18
N ASP A 143 -9.33 -4.22 39.83
CA ASP A 143 -10.35 -3.32 40.41
C ASP A 143 -11.00 -2.41 39.35
N ASN A 144 -10.42 -2.33 38.15
CA ASN A 144 -10.98 -1.60 37.02
C ASN A 144 -11.77 -2.49 36.02
N ASP A 145 -11.90 -3.78 36.29
CA ASP A 145 -12.60 -4.73 35.41
C ASP A 145 -14.06 -4.38 35.25
N VAL A 146 -14.57 -4.53 34.02
CA VAL A 146 -15.99 -4.41 33.72
C VAL A 146 -16.76 -5.56 34.39
N GLU A 147 -17.78 -5.25 35.19
CA GLU A 147 -18.63 -6.27 35.80
C GLU A 147 -19.76 -6.73 34.86
N SER A 148 -20.16 -7.98 34.99
CA SER A 148 -21.24 -8.51 34.19
C SER A 148 -22.53 -7.73 34.42
N MET A 149 -23.22 -7.34 33.33
CA MET A 149 -24.47 -6.57 33.34
C MET A 149 -24.32 -5.11 33.82
N GLU A 150 -23.10 -4.59 33.92
CA GLU A 150 -22.84 -3.22 34.36
C GLU A 150 -23.45 -2.18 33.41
N TYR A 151 -23.41 -2.44 32.12
CA TYR A 151 -24.02 -1.60 31.09
C TYR A 151 -24.47 -2.42 29.86
N VAL A 152 -25.06 -1.74 28.89
CA VAL A 152 -25.51 -2.35 27.62
C VAL A 152 -24.60 -1.88 26.51
N TYR A 153 -24.03 -2.82 25.75
CA TYR A 153 -23.22 -2.57 24.55
C TYR A 153 -23.88 -3.26 23.34
N ILE A 154 -24.09 -2.50 22.26
CA ILE A 154 -24.77 -2.98 21.03
C ILE A 154 -26.11 -3.70 21.36
N GLY A 155 -26.91 -3.12 22.24
CA GLY A 155 -28.25 -3.64 22.60
C GLY A 155 -28.24 -4.90 23.47
N LYS A 156 -27.10 -5.33 24.01
CA LYS A 156 -26.96 -6.50 24.89
C LYS A 156 -26.20 -6.16 26.16
N PRO A 157 -26.50 -6.80 27.30
CA PRO A 157 -25.66 -6.63 28.49
C PRO A 157 -24.24 -7.09 28.26
N VAL A 158 -23.27 -6.41 28.89
CA VAL A 158 -21.86 -6.82 28.89
C VAL A 158 -21.63 -7.98 29.87
N TYR A 159 -20.59 -8.78 29.62
CA TYR A 159 -20.22 -9.90 30.47
C TYR A 159 -18.71 -9.91 30.73
N ARG A 160 -18.34 -10.08 32.01
CA ARG A 160 -16.97 -10.33 32.43
C ARG A 160 -16.58 -11.78 32.15
N VAL A 161 -15.50 -12.00 31.44
CA VAL A 161 -14.93 -13.32 31.16
C VAL A 161 -13.88 -13.65 32.22
N LYS A 162 -14.13 -14.68 33.02
CA LYS A 162 -13.18 -15.13 34.05
C LYS A 162 -12.18 -16.16 33.53
N ASP A 163 -12.58 -16.97 32.55
CA ASP A 163 -11.73 -17.97 31.92
C ASP A 163 -11.03 -17.38 30.71
N TRP A 164 -9.79 -16.93 30.90
CA TRP A 164 -8.94 -16.38 29.85
C TRP A 164 -8.50 -17.44 28.81
N GLY A 165 -8.57 -18.72 29.15
CA GLY A 165 -8.25 -19.85 28.25
C GLY A 165 -9.39 -20.21 27.29
N ARG A 166 -10.55 -19.64 27.47
CA ARG A 166 -11.71 -19.89 26.63
C ARG A 166 -11.48 -19.38 25.20
N ASN A 167 -11.84 -20.18 24.20
CA ASN A 167 -11.79 -19.75 22.81
C ASN A 167 -12.78 -18.59 22.55
N PRO A 168 -12.34 -17.50 21.93
CA PRO A 168 -13.23 -16.41 21.57
C PRO A 168 -14.23 -16.84 20.49
N SER A 169 -15.43 -16.26 20.52
CA SER A 169 -16.44 -16.44 19.48
C SER A 169 -16.73 -15.13 18.74
N THR A 170 -17.38 -15.23 17.58
CA THR A 170 -17.78 -14.05 16.79
C THR A 170 -18.80 -13.16 17.52
N MET A 171 -19.43 -13.67 18.58
CA MET A 171 -20.42 -12.94 19.38
C MET A 171 -19.84 -12.31 20.65
N ASP A 172 -18.53 -12.36 20.85
CA ASP A 172 -17.84 -11.88 22.06
C ASP A 172 -17.58 -10.35 22.09
N VAL A 173 -18.27 -9.58 21.25
CA VAL A 173 -18.16 -8.12 21.24
C VAL A 173 -18.58 -7.43 22.55
N GLY A 174 -19.44 -8.08 23.33
CA GLY A 174 -19.88 -7.62 24.67
C GLY A 174 -19.21 -8.37 25.82
N CYS A 175 -18.17 -9.18 25.55
CA CYS A 175 -17.42 -9.93 26.54
C CYS A 175 -16.08 -9.28 26.83
N PHE A 176 -15.86 -8.92 28.10
CA PHE A 176 -14.66 -8.22 28.58
C PHE A 176 -13.81 -9.17 29.43
N TYR A 177 -12.50 -9.20 29.13
CA TYR A 177 -11.52 -10.06 29.81
C TYR A 177 -10.78 -9.32 30.93
N GLY A 178 -10.86 -7.98 30.96
CA GLY A 178 -10.28 -7.15 32.01
C GLY A 178 -8.82 -6.80 31.77
N GLY A 179 -8.27 -7.04 30.57
CA GLY A 179 -6.93 -6.52 30.26
C GLY A 179 -6.90 -5.00 30.22
N ASP A 180 -5.81 -4.40 30.71
CA ASP A 180 -5.65 -2.97 30.89
C ASP A 180 -4.25 -2.47 30.52
N LEU A 181 -4.05 -1.14 30.52
CA LEU A 181 -2.75 -0.54 30.20
C LEU A 181 -1.66 -0.87 31.23
N LYS A 182 -2.05 -1.08 32.49
CA LYS A 182 -1.10 -1.51 33.53
C LYS A 182 -0.59 -2.91 33.22
N GLY A 183 -1.48 -3.85 32.81
CA GLY A 183 -1.12 -5.18 32.36
C GLY A 183 -0.23 -5.17 31.12
N VAL A 184 -0.44 -4.24 30.19
CA VAL A 184 0.48 -4.03 29.06
C VAL A 184 1.85 -3.59 29.57
N GLY A 185 1.91 -2.63 30.51
CA GLY A 185 3.16 -2.16 31.13
C GLY A 185 3.92 -3.29 31.83
N ASP A 186 3.21 -4.14 32.58
CA ASP A 186 3.78 -5.27 33.31
C ASP A 186 4.34 -6.37 32.36
N LYS A 187 4.00 -6.32 31.06
CA LYS A 187 4.43 -7.29 30.04
C LYS A 187 5.40 -6.70 28.99
N LEU A 188 5.94 -5.50 29.20
CA LEU A 188 6.87 -4.89 28.24
C LEU A 188 8.13 -5.73 28.04
N ASP A 189 8.69 -6.34 29.08
CA ASP A 189 9.87 -7.21 28.96
C ASP A 189 9.59 -8.44 28.10
N TYR A 190 8.38 -9.00 28.21
CA TYR A 190 7.94 -10.11 27.34
C TYR A 190 7.81 -9.67 25.87
N ILE A 191 7.34 -8.46 25.59
CA ILE A 191 7.21 -7.96 24.22
C ILE A 191 8.58 -7.67 23.61
N GLN A 192 9.55 -7.26 24.45
CA GLN A 192 10.90 -6.92 24.02
C GLN A 192 11.80 -8.15 23.81
N SER A 193 11.48 -9.29 24.39
CA SER A 193 12.27 -10.53 24.31
C SER A 193 12.08 -11.27 22.99
#